data_64416b78bdd976ab73ecbbf772f8d932
#
_entry.id   64416b78bdd976ab73ecbbf772f8d932
#
_cell.length_a   1.000
_cell.length_b   1.000
_cell.length_c   1.000
_cell.angle_alpha   90.00
_cell.angle_beta   90.00
_cell.angle_gamma   90.00
#
_symmetry.space_group_name_H-M   'P 1'
#
loop_
_entity.id
_entity.type
_entity.pdbx_description
1 polymer ?
#
loop_
_entity_poly.entity_id
_entity_poly.type
_entity_poly.pdbx_seq_one_letter_code
_entity_poly.pdbx_strand_id
1 'polypeptide(L)'
;MALEKIVEVDKIEVKGEYSIQVRTATKEMDDGVQIGSTSYHRHTVHPNSVLTSEDAKVKKIAESLWGDTEKEAYHVSISGHPSGEPADSWTEDQLKAYLKNNNVSYTESEAKSSLLTKAKAKFNQ
;
A
#
# COMPACT_ATOMS: atom_id res chain seq x y z
N MET A 1 39.50 -17.40 -9.23
CA MET A 1 38.32 -16.69 -9.73
C MET A 1 37.25 -16.67 -8.63
N ALA A 2 36.85 -15.50 -8.18
CA ALA A 2 35.83 -15.36 -7.14
C ALA A 2 34.63 -14.57 -7.71
N LEU A 3 33.59 -15.29 -8.09
CA LEU A 3 32.36 -14.70 -8.61
C LEU A 3 31.48 -14.29 -7.43
N GLU A 4 31.01 -13.07 -7.48
CA GLU A 4 30.17 -12.49 -6.44
C GLU A 4 29.02 -11.72 -7.07
N LYS A 5 27.85 -11.79 -6.46
CA LYS A 5 26.70 -11.03 -6.87
C LYS A 5 26.41 -9.99 -5.81
N ILE A 6 26.42 -8.72 -6.21
CA ILE A 6 26.10 -7.62 -5.30
C ILE A 6 24.72 -7.12 -5.64
N VAL A 7 23.81 -7.12 -4.67
CA VAL A 7 22.43 -6.63 -4.79
C VAL A 7 22.26 -5.53 -3.76
N GLU A 8 21.90 -4.32 -4.22
CA GLU A 8 21.71 -3.19 -3.32
C GLU A 8 20.62 -2.25 -3.81
N VAL A 9 19.93 -1.62 -2.87
CA VAL A 9 19.01 -0.52 -3.19
C VAL A 9 19.87 0.70 -3.46
N ASP A 10 19.86 1.18 -4.70
CA ASP A 10 20.72 2.28 -5.12
C ASP A 10 19.98 3.61 -5.37
N LYS A 11 18.65 3.56 -5.38
CA LYS A 11 17.85 4.78 -5.54
C LYS A 11 16.50 4.62 -4.84
N ILE A 12 16.14 5.61 -4.05
CA ILE A 12 14.85 5.68 -3.37
C ILE A 12 14.25 7.04 -3.71
N GLU A 13 13.03 7.05 -4.24
CA GLU A 13 12.39 8.29 -4.67
C GLU A 13 10.98 8.36 -4.10
N VAL A 14 10.68 9.43 -3.38
CA VAL A 14 9.33 9.69 -2.87
C VAL A 14 8.54 10.37 -3.97
N LYS A 15 7.43 9.76 -4.38
CA LYS A 15 6.57 10.29 -5.44
C LYS A 15 5.17 10.53 -4.91
N GLY A 16 4.76 11.80 -4.86
CA GLY A 16 3.44 12.17 -4.34
C GLY A 16 3.28 11.83 -2.87
N GLU A 17 2.04 11.63 -2.44
CA GLU A 17 1.74 11.42 -1.03
C GLU A 17 1.86 9.97 -0.59
N TYR A 18 1.67 9.02 -1.50
CA TYR A 18 1.47 7.62 -1.14
C TYR A 18 2.35 6.65 -1.90
N SER A 19 3.47 7.10 -2.46
CA SER A 19 4.34 6.21 -3.23
C SER A 19 5.81 6.45 -2.93
N ILE A 20 6.54 5.38 -2.73
CA ILE A 20 8.00 5.38 -2.68
C ILE A 20 8.46 4.43 -3.77
N GLN A 21 9.25 4.92 -4.72
CA GLN A 21 9.83 4.08 -5.75
C GLN A 21 11.21 3.64 -5.31
N VAL A 22 11.46 2.35 -5.39
CA VAL A 22 12.71 1.73 -4.96
C VAL A 22 13.36 1.07 -6.16
N ARG A 23 14.62 1.41 -6.40
CA ARG A 23 15.41 0.76 -7.45
C ARG A 23 16.48 -0.11 -6.81
N THR A 24 16.52 -1.36 -7.21
CA THR A 24 17.52 -2.31 -6.76
C THR A 24 18.48 -2.58 -7.92
N ALA A 25 19.77 -2.40 -7.67
CA ALA A 25 20.82 -2.67 -8.64
C ALA A 25 21.46 -4.02 -8.35
N THR A 26 21.67 -4.81 -9.39
CA THR A 26 22.37 -6.08 -9.29
C THR A 26 23.62 -6.04 -10.18
N LYS A 27 24.76 -6.30 -9.57
CA LYS A 27 26.06 -6.35 -10.26
C LYS A 27 26.69 -7.70 -10.07
N GLU A 28 27.35 -8.19 -11.09
CA GLU A 28 28.17 -9.39 -10.99
C GLU A 28 29.65 -9.00 -10.99
N MET A 29 30.38 -9.54 -10.04
CA MET A 29 31.79 -9.20 -9.81
C MET A 29 32.66 -10.43 -9.94
N ASP A 30 33.87 -10.25 -10.43
CA ASP A 30 34.91 -11.28 -10.47
C ASP A 30 36.17 -10.68 -9.90
N ASP A 31 36.60 -11.19 -8.73
CA ASP A 31 37.78 -10.72 -8.00
C ASP A 31 37.79 -9.20 -7.80
N GLY A 32 36.61 -8.63 -7.47
CA GLY A 32 36.47 -7.21 -7.19
C GLY A 32 36.24 -6.35 -8.44
N VAL A 33 36.15 -6.94 -9.62
CA VAL A 33 35.91 -6.22 -10.86
C VAL A 33 34.54 -6.59 -11.42
N GLN A 34 33.77 -5.57 -11.76
CA GLN A 34 32.43 -5.80 -12.33
C GLN A 34 32.53 -6.40 -13.74
N ILE A 35 31.79 -7.47 -13.96
CA ILE A 35 31.63 -8.09 -15.27
C ILE A 35 30.21 -7.88 -15.79
N GLY A 36 30.10 -7.46 -17.05
CA GLY A 36 28.80 -7.17 -17.64
C GLY A 36 28.19 -5.88 -17.14
N SER A 37 26.93 -5.68 -17.49
CA SER A 37 26.17 -4.48 -17.15
C SER A 37 25.41 -4.65 -15.83
N THR A 38 25.18 -3.54 -15.13
CA THR A 38 24.30 -3.52 -13.96
C THR A 38 22.86 -3.73 -14.43
N SER A 39 22.14 -4.62 -13.78
CA SER A 39 20.71 -4.76 -14.02
C SER A 39 19.92 -4.09 -12.90
N TYR A 40 18.75 -3.57 -13.26
CA TYR A 40 17.92 -2.80 -12.32
C TYR A 40 16.53 -3.38 -12.22
N HIS A 41 16.01 -3.38 -11.01
CA HIS A 41 14.62 -3.75 -10.73
C HIS A 41 13.98 -2.62 -9.94
N ARG A 42 12.77 -2.22 -10.31
CA ARG A 42 12.02 -1.19 -9.60
C ARG A 42 10.76 -1.78 -9.01
N HIS A 43 10.45 -1.36 -7.80
CA HIS A 43 9.17 -1.66 -7.18
C HIS A 43 8.65 -0.43 -6.44
N THR A 44 7.37 -0.42 -6.12
CA THR A 44 6.72 0.70 -5.45
C THR A 44 6.21 0.26 -4.09
N VAL A 45 6.39 1.12 -3.09
CA VAL A 45 5.91 0.91 -1.73
C VAL A 45 4.81 1.93 -1.44
N HIS A 46 3.72 1.48 -0.88
CA HIS A 46 2.57 2.30 -0.49
C HIS A 46 2.35 2.24 1.02
N PRO A 47 1.51 3.15 1.59
CA PRO A 47 1.27 3.14 3.04
C PRO A 47 0.77 1.80 3.60
N ASN A 48 0.09 0.98 2.79
CA ASN A 48 -0.42 -0.33 3.22
C ASN A 48 0.51 -1.48 2.88
N SER A 49 1.70 -1.22 2.33
CA SER A 49 2.64 -2.28 1.97
C SER A 49 3.27 -2.91 3.20
N VAL A 50 3.56 -4.21 3.11
CA VAL A 50 4.30 -4.93 4.14
C VAL A 50 5.77 -4.56 4.01
N LEU A 51 6.39 -4.10 5.10
CA LEU A 51 7.76 -3.56 5.08
C LEU A 51 8.82 -4.55 5.58
N THR A 52 8.43 -5.73 6.01
CA THR A 52 9.36 -6.67 6.66
C THR A 52 10.52 -7.11 5.78
N SER A 53 10.31 -7.19 4.46
CA SER A 53 11.36 -7.58 3.52
C SER A 53 12.02 -6.40 2.81
N GLU A 54 11.62 -5.16 3.15
CA GLU A 54 12.19 -3.98 2.51
C GLU A 54 13.56 -3.64 3.09
N ASP A 55 14.37 -2.93 2.28
CA ASP A 55 15.63 -2.37 2.73
C ASP A 55 15.39 -1.47 3.95
N ALA A 56 16.34 -1.46 4.89
CA ALA A 56 16.23 -0.70 6.13
C ALA A 56 15.99 0.80 5.89
N LYS A 57 16.60 1.38 4.85
CA LYS A 57 16.39 2.79 4.51
C LYS A 57 14.99 3.04 4.00
N VAL A 58 14.47 2.15 3.15
CA VAL A 58 13.10 2.24 2.64
C VAL A 58 12.10 2.17 3.79
N LYS A 59 12.30 1.21 4.67
CA LYS A 59 11.45 1.02 5.84
C LYS A 59 11.42 2.27 6.73
N LYS A 60 12.59 2.86 6.98
CA LYS A 60 12.72 4.06 7.81
C LYS A 60 12.01 5.25 7.17
N ILE A 61 12.15 5.43 5.85
CA ILE A 61 11.47 6.50 5.12
C ILE A 61 9.97 6.31 5.18
N ALA A 62 9.48 5.10 4.91
CA ALA A 62 8.06 4.80 4.93
C ALA A 62 7.44 5.05 6.30
N GLU A 63 8.10 4.61 7.36
CA GLU A 63 7.63 4.80 8.74
C GLU A 63 7.62 6.28 9.14
N SER A 64 8.56 7.06 8.60
CA SER A 64 8.61 8.51 8.85
C SER A 64 7.54 9.27 8.11
N LEU A 65 7.23 8.88 6.87
CA LEU A 65 6.23 9.56 6.04
C LEU A 65 4.80 9.18 6.38
N TRP A 66 4.57 7.92 6.74
CA TRP A 66 3.23 7.36 6.85
C TRP A 66 2.95 6.84 8.26
N GLY A 67 2.35 7.71 9.07
CA GLY A 67 1.78 7.32 10.35
C GLY A 67 0.36 6.80 10.17
N ASP A 68 -0.35 6.63 11.27
CA ASP A 68 -1.72 6.09 11.24
C ASP A 68 -2.68 6.98 10.45
N THR A 69 -2.52 8.29 10.53
CA THR A 69 -3.36 9.24 9.80
C THR A 69 -3.18 9.09 8.29
N GLU A 70 -1.94 9.00 7.81
CA GLU A 70 -1.64 8.85 6.39
C GLU A 70 -2.07 7.48 5.87
N LYS A 71 -1.91 6.44 6.66
CA LYS A 71 -2.36 5.09 6.29
C LYS A 71 -3.87 5.04 6.15
N GLU A 72 -4.60 5.69 7.07
CA GLU A 72 -6.05 5.77 6.99
C GLU A 72 -6.51 6.57 5.78
N ALA A 73 -5.87 7.72 5.49
CA ALA A 73 -6.20 8.52 4.32
C ALA A 73 -5.97 7.74 3.03
N TYR A 74 -4.90 6.97 2.96
CA TYR A 74 -4.64 6.12 1.80
C TYR A 74 -5.71 5.03 1.67
N HIS A 75 -6.07 4.39 2.80
CA HIS A 75 -7.13 3.37 2.80
C HIS A 75 -8.44 3.94 2.23
N VAL A 76 -8.84 5.13 2.68
CA VAL A 76 -10.04 5.79 2.17
C VAL A 76 -9.92 6.09 0.67
N SER A 77 -8.74 6.51 0.23
CA SER A 77 -8.53 6.87 -1.19
C SER A 77 -8.68 5.68 -2.13
N ILE A 78 -8.31 4.48 -1.70
CA ILE A 78 -8.38 3.29 -2.56
C ILE A 78 -9.67 2.50 -2.38
N SER A 79 -10.29 2.53 -1.20
CA SER A 79 -11.49 1.75 -0.90
C SER A 79 -12.78 2.55 -0.97
N GLY A 80 -12.70 3.86 -0.78
CA GLY A 80 -13.87 4.73 -0.75
C GLY A 80 -14.58 4.78 0.61
N HIS A 81 -14.01 4.15 1.64
CA HIS A 81 -14.59 4.15 2.99
C HIS A 81 -13.52 4.07 4.08
N PRO A 82 -13.84 4.51 5.33
CA PRO A 82 -12.90 4.34 6.45
C PRO A 82 -12.67 2.87 6.78
N SER A 83 -11.56 2.59 7.48
CA SER A 83 -11.30 1.25 8.00
C SER A 83 -12.16 0.98 9.24
N GLY A 84 -12.29 -0.29 9.61
CA GLY A 84 -13.03 -0.70 10.79
C GLY A 84 -14.51 -0.87 10.56
N GLU A 85 -15.27 -0.92 11.66
CA GLU A 85 -16.71 -1.16 11.61
C GLU A 85 -17.48 0.03 11.03
N PRO A 86 -18.41 -0.20 10.09
CA PRO A 86 -19.29 0.85 9.58
C PRO A 86 -20.05 1.54 10.72
N ALA A 87 -20.19 2.87 10.62
CA ALA A 87 -20.76 3.69 11.67
C ALA A 87 -21.65 4.80 11.09
N ASP A 88 -22.48 5.41 11.96
CA ASP A 88 -23.34 6.53 11.58
C ASP A 88 -22.57 7.72 11.00
N SER A 89 -21.31 7.86 11.41
CA SER A 89 -20.46 8.96 10.93
C SER A 89 -20.01 8.78 9.47
N TRP A 90 -20.16 7.59 8.91
CA TRP A 90 -19.87 7.35 7.51
C TRP A 90 -20.89 8.01 6.61
N THR A 91 -20.45 8.49 5.46
CA THR A 91 -21.40 9.02 4.45
C THR A 91 -22.10 7.88 3.73
N GLU A 92 -23.20 8.21 3.02
CA GLU A 92 -23.89 7.21 2.18
C GLU A 92 -22.95 6.61 1.14
N ASP A 93 -22.12 7.46 0.52
CA ASP A 93 -21.15 7.00 -0.48
C ASP A 93 -20.13 6.03 0.11
N GLN A 94 -19.70 6.29 1.34
CA GLN A 94 -18.76 5.39 2.03
C GLN A 94 -19.42 4.04 2.34
N LEU A 95 -20.65 4.04 2.79
CA LEU A 95 -21.41 2.81 3.06
C LEU A 95 -21.62 2.02 1.78
N LYS A 96 -21.99 2.69 0.67
CA LYS A 96 -22.14 2.05 -0.62
C LYS A 96 -20.83 1.44 -1.12
N ALA A 97 -19.71 2.15 -0.93
CA ALA A 97 -18.39 1.64 -1.30
C ALA A 97 -18.05 0.38 -0.53
N TYR A 98 -18.32 0.38 0.78
CA TYR A 98 -18.08 -0.81 1.63
C TYR A 98 -18.92 -2.00 1.15
N LEU A 99 -20.21 -1.79 0.89
CA LEU A 99 -21.10 -2.84 0.43
C LEU A 99 -20.65 -3.39 -0.93
N LYS A 100 -20.30 -2.50 -1.85
CA LYS A 100 -19.80 -2.89 -3.16
C LYS A 100 -18.51 -3.73 -3.05
N ASN A 101 -17.57 -3.27 -2.22
CA ASN A 101 -16.29 -3.97 -2.04
C ASN A 101 -16.46 -5.35 -1.39
N ASN A 102 -17.56 -5.55 -0.66
CA ASN A 102 -17.86 -6.81 0.01
C ASN A 102 -18.94 -7.62 -0.70
N ASN A 103 -19.30 -7.22 -1.92
CA ASN A 103 -20.28 -7.93 -2.76
C ASN A 103 -21.68 -8.03 -2.14
N VAL A 104 -22.09 -7.00 -1.41
CA VAL A 104 -23.43 -6.90 -0.82
C VAL A 104 -24.29 -6.01 -1.71
N SER A 105 -25.44 -6.51 -2.12
CA SER A 105 -26.36 -5.76 -2.99
C SER A 105 -27.07 -4.62 -2.25
N TYR A 106 -27.23 -3.50 -2.93
CA TYR A 106 -27.99 -2.35 -2.43
C TYR A 106 -28.58 -1.59 -3.63
N THR A 107 -29.54 -0.70 -3.36
CA THR A 107 -30.09 0.17 -4.40
C THR A 107 -29.56 1.60 -4.22
N GLU A 108 -29.46 2.35 -5.32
CA GLU A 108 -28.96 3.73 -5.26
C GLU A 108 -29.84 4.66 -4.41
N SER A 109 -31.13 4.37 -4.34
CA SER A 109 -32.09 5.17 -3.57
C SER A 109 -32.28 4.66 -2.14
N GLU A 110 -31.52 3.66 -1.73
CA GLU A 110 -31.66 3.06 -0.40
C GLU A 110 -31.28 4.07 0.70
N ALA A 111 -32.07 4.12 1.79
CA ALA A 111 -31.81 5.04 2.88
C ALA A 111 -30.52 4.71 3.61
N LYS A 112 -29.84 5.73 4.15
CA LYS A 112 -28.58 5.57 4.88
C LYS A 112 -28.71 4.55 6.02
N SER A 113 -29.81 4.58 6.78
CA SER A 113 -30.04 3.64 7.86
C SER A 113 -30.06 2.19 7.41
N SER A 114 -30.63 1.93 6.24
CA SER A 114 -30.67 0.59 5.65
C SER A 114 -29.28 0.16 5.17
N LEU A 115 -28.55 1.07 4.55
CA LEU A 115 -27.16 0.81 4.12
C LEU A 115 -26.27 0.48 5.31
N LEU A 116 -26.42 1.24 6.41
CA LEU A 116 -25.65 0.99 7.63
C LEU A 116 -25.97 -0.36 8.25
N THR A 117 -27.25 -0.73 8.29
CA THR A 117 -27.67 -2.02 8.82
C THR A 117 -27.02 -3.17 8.03
N LYS A 118 -27.04 -3.09 6.71
CA LYS A 118 -26.42 -4.09 5.84
C LYS A 118 -24.90 -4.15 6.04
N ALA A 119 -24.26 -2.98 6.14
CA ALA A 119 -22.82 -2.90 6.31
C ALA A 119 -22.37 -3.50 7.64
N LYS A 120 -23.07 -3.18 8.74
CA LYS A 120 -22.78 -3.74 10.05
C LYS A 120 -22.98 -5.25 10.08
N ALA A 121 -24.02 -5.74 9.45
CA ALA A 121 -24.28 -7.17 9.37
C ALA A 121 -23.16 -7.90 8.65
N LYS A 122 -22.64 -7.31 7.58
CA LYS A 122 -21.52 -7.89 6.83
C LYS A 122 -20.23 -7.87 7.64
N PHE A 123 -19.97 -6.77 8.33
CA PHE A 123 -18.76 -6.65 9.17
C PHE A 123 -18.73 -7.67 10.29
N ASN A 124 -19.89 -7.98 10.87
CA ASN A 124 -20.02 -8.88 12.01
C ASN A 124 -20.20 -10.35 11.63
N GLN A 125 -20.01 -10.71 10.38
CA GLN A 125 -20.09 -12.11 9.94
C GLN A 125 -18.89 -12.95 10.37
#